data_ead0c324eb2b4af9daf6138ef52cd954
#
_entry.id   ead0c324eb2b4af9daf6138ef52cd954
#
_cell.length_a   1.000
_cell.length_b   1.000
_cell.length_c   1.000
_cell.angle_alpha   90.00
_cell.angle_beta   90.00
_cell.angle_gamma   90.00
#
_symmetry.space_group_name_H-M   'P 1'
#
loop_
_entity.id
_entity.type
_entity.pdbx_description
1 polymer ?
#
loop_
_entity_poly.entity_id
_entity_poly.type
_entity_poly.pdbx_seq_one_letter_code
_entity_poly.pdbx_strand_id
1 'polypeptide(L)'
;MPRWYYNLAVSGCSYTQGEFSHVGDEYKITHRGLSFYLESNLYQTINVGQNGLSNRNAVKNLTPLANMNVLHFLLVKTDPIRDLLINQLEAKDDNIDEQQWKMWMSWWNKHHDWQQLADDYDVWLANEIRENFPGQDFWVVGGLSSLNPNPYKACGIKVLWPSWINQFTAEAADSQWEDVEWLVNTLDGQDKNQTVKVMDAVMKKNSARHQHEWFARDGQHPDRNGHKLLYDKIITDIIQDD
;
A
#
# COMPACT_ATOMS: atom_id res chain seq x y z
N MET A 1 24.61 -27.57 7.98
CA MET A 1 23.18 -27.32 8.19
C MET A 1 22.69 -26.59 6.97
N PRO A 2 21.58 -26.98 6.31
CA PRO A 2 21.00 -26.19 5.24
C PRO A 2 20.67 -24.82 5.82
N ARG A 3 21.21 -23.75 5.25
CA ARG A 3 20.80 -22.39 5.60
C ARG A 3 19.41 -22.20 5.00
N TRP A 4 18.39 -22.12 5.85
CA TRP A 4 17.07 -21.68 5.43
C TRP A 4 17.20 -20.23 4.97
N TYR A 5 16.81 -19.94 3.78
CA TYR A 5 16.73 -18.58 3.25
C TYR A 5 15.34 -18.36 2.65
N TYR A 6 14.91 -17.12 2.65
CA TYR A 6 13.68 -16.74 1.98
C TYR A 6 14.04 -16.00 0.70
N ASN A 7 13.42 -16.40 -0.39
CA ASN A 7 13.63 -15.73 -1.67
C ASN A 7 13.02 -14.32 -1.64
N LEU A 8 11.84 -14.18 -1.01
CA LEU A 8 11.10 -12.93 -1.04
C LEU A 8 10.37 -12.69 0.28
N ALA A 9 10.49 -11.48 0.83
CA ALA A 9 9.61 -10.95 1.87
C ALA A 9 8.72 -9.85 1.29
N VAL A 10 7.41 -9.98 1.49
CA VAL A 10 6.41 -9.04 0.97
C VAL A 10 5.69 -8.37 2.12
N SER A 11 5.44 -7.06 2.02
CA SER A 11 4.55 -6.33 2.91
C SER A 11 3.70 -5.33 2.13
N GLY A 12 2.63 -4.91 2.75
CA GLY A 12 1.66 -3.96 2.23
C GLY A 12 0.37 -4.04 3.03
N CYS A 13 -0.68 -3.42 2.52
CA CYS A 13 -2.01 -3.45 3.14
C CYS A 13 -2.81 -4.71 2.73
N SER A 14 -4.13 -4.63 2.82
CA SER A 14 -5.07 -5.67 2.36
C SER A 14 -4.81 -6.17 0.94
N TYR A 15 -4.23 -5.33 0.08
CA TYR A 15 -3.84 -5.69 -1.29
C TYR A 15 -2.85 -6.86 -1.35
N THR A 16 -1.99 -7.02 -0.36
CA THR A 16 -1.07 -8.15 -0.30
C THR A 16 -1.68 -9.40 0.34
N GLN A 17 -2.74 -9.23 1.12
CA GLN A 17 -3.38 -10.35 1.82
C GLN A 17 -4.25 -11.20 0.92
N GLY A 18 -4.94 -10.61 -0.05
CA GLY A 18 -5.75 -11.37 -0.96
C GLY A 18 -6.99 -10.66 -1.51
N GLU A 19 -7.87 -11.46 -2.09
CA GLU A 19 -9.17 -11.06 -2.60
C GLU A 19 -10.16 -10.94 -1.44
N PHE A 20 -10.69 -9.75 -1.23
CA PHE A 20 -11.70 -9.48 -0.21
C PHE A 20 -13.10 -9.46 -0.80
N SER A 21 -14.07 -9.92 -0.03
CA SER A 21 -15.48 -9.85 -0.42
C SER A 21 -16.41 -9.93 0.78
N HIS A 22 -17.62 -9.40 0.62
CA HIS A 22 -18.69 -9.65 1.57
C HIS A 22 -19.21 -11.07 1.40
N VAL A 23 -19.26 -11.82 2.51
CA VAL A 23 -19.89 -13.15 2.59
C VAL A 23 -20.95 -13.08 3.69
N GLY A 24 -22.21 -12.86 3.28
CA GLY A 24 -23.27 -12.39 4.20
C GLY A 24 -22.94 -10.99 4.70
N ASP A 25 -23.02 -10.79 6.00
CA ASP A 25 -22.70 -9.52 6.67
C ASP A 25 -21.20 -9.37 7.03
N GLU A 26 -20.38 -10.39 6.76
CA GLU A 26 -18.96 -10.38 7.09
C GLU A 26 -18.12 -9.99 5.88
N TYR A 27 -17.18 -9.07 6.10
CA TYR A 27 -16.14 -8.70 5.15
C TYR A 27 -14.87 -9.52 5.43
N LYS A 28 -14.51 -10.40 4.52
CA LYS A 28 -13.41 -11.34 4.72
C LYS A 28 -12.63 -11.69 3.45
N ILE A 29 -11.45 -12.27 3.66
CA ILE A 29 -10.62 -12.82 2.59
C ILE A 29 -11.31 -14.05 2.02
N THR A 30 -11.62 -14.02 0.72
CA THR A 30 -12.23 -15.15 -0.03
C THR A 30 -11.20 -15.96 -0.79
N HIS A 31 -10.04 -15.37 -1.09
CA HIS A 31 -8.89 -16.02 -1.71
C HIS A 31 -7.59 -15.35 -1.24
N ARG A 32 -6.56 -16.15 -0.96
CA ARG A 32 -5.27 -15.66 -0.41
C ARG A 32 -4.39 -14.90 -1.43
N GLY A 33 -4.94 -14.58 -2.60
CA GLY A 33 -4.33 -13.69 -3.60
C GLY A 33 -2.88 -14.01 -3.90
N LEU A 34 -2.02 -13.02 -3.75
CA LEU A 34 -0.59 -13.12 -4.03
C LEU A 34 0.10 -14.24 -3.24
N SER A 35 -0.23 -14.41 -1.95
CA SER A 35 0.34 -15.48 -1.12
C SER A 35 0.06 -16.88 -1.67
N PHE A 36 -1.14 -17.10 -2.20
CA PHE A 36 -1.50 -18.39 -2.81
C PHE A 36 -0.59 -18.73 -3.99
N TYR A 37 -0.35 -17.77 -4.87
CA TYR A 37 0.50 -17.99 -6.06
C TYR A 37 1.96 -18.17 -5.69
N LEU A 38 2.48 -17.39 -4.75
CA LEU A 38 3.87 -17.50 -4.29
C LEU A 38 4.13 -18.85 -3.61
N GLU A 39 3.26 -19.29 -2.71
CA GLU A 39 3.40 -20.57 -2.00
C GLU A 39 3.24 -21.79 -2.92
N SER A 40 2.34 -21.71 -3.90
CA SER A 40 2.08 -22.82 -4.84
C SER A 40 3.27 -23.20 -5.71
N ASN A 41 4.24 -22.30 -5.87
CA ASN A 41 5.43 -22.51 -6.69
C ASN A 41 6.70 -22.85 -5.90
N LEU A 42 6.54 -23.30 -4.66
CA LEU A 42 7.65 -23.73 -3.76
C LEU A 42 8.66 -22.62 -3.44
N TYR A 43 8.34 -21.37 -3.70
CA TYR A 43 9.17 -20.26 -3.28
C TYR A 43 9.05 -20.07 -1.77
N GLN A 44 10.18 -20.01 -1.10
CA GLN A 44 10.22 -19.62 0.30
C GLN A 44 9.94 -18.12 0.38
N THR A 45 8.69 -17.79 0.65
CA THR A 45 8.22 -16.41 0.75
C THR A 45 7.60 -16.15 2.11
N ILE A 46 7.77 -14.92 2.60
CA ILE A 46 7.08 -14.43 3.78
C ILE A 46 6.21 -13.25 3.35
N ASN A 47 4.92 -13.32 3.59
CA ASN A 47 4.02 -12.18 3.45
C ASN A 47 3.60 -11.70 4.84
N VAL A 48 4.06 -10.50 5.22
CA VAL A 48 3.75 -9.84 6.50
C VAL A 48 2.78 -8.67 6.32
N GLY A 49 2.17 -8.54 5.15
CA GLY A 49 1.13 -7.54 4.90
C GLY A 49 -0.11 -7.79 5.73
N GLN A 50 -0.80 -6.72 6.12
CA GLN A 50 -1.99 -6.77 6.96
C GLN A 50 -3.02 -5.76 6.48
N ASN A 51 -4.30 -6.07 6.68
CA ASN A 51 -5.38 -5.15 6.36
C ASN A 51 -5.21 -3.82 7.13
N GLY A 52 -5.44 -2.72 6.43
CA GLY A 52 -5.36 -1.37 7.02
C GLY A 52 -3.95 -0.83 7.24
N LEU A 53 -2.86 -1.59 6.99
CA LEU A 53 -1.52 -1.07 7.17
C LEU A 53 -1.26 0.17 6.32
N SER A 54 -0.57 1.13 6.93
CA SER A 54 0.11 2.20 6.21
C SER A 54 1.45 1.74 5.65
N ASN A 55 2.04 2.54 4.77
CA ASN A 55 3.34 2.23 4.21
C ASN A 55 4.44 2.20 5.28
N ARG A 56 4.42 3.13 6.25
CA ARG A 56 5.35 3.13 7.38
C ARG A 56 5.27 1.83 8.18
N ASN A 57 4.06 1.39 8.51
CA ASN A 57 3.88 0.16 9.26
C ASN A 57 4.22 -1.08 8.42
N ALA A 58 3.97 -1.04 7.11
CA ALA A 58 4.38 -2.10 6.21
C ALA A 58 5.91 -2.24 6.13
N VAL A 59 6.65 -1.12 6.09
CA VAL A 59 8.13 -1.10 6.18
C VAL A 59 8.59 -1.65 7.53
N LYS A 60 7.98 -1.20 8.64
CA LYS A 60 8.30 -1.70 10.00
C LYS A 60 8.08 -3.21 10.13
N ASN A 61 7.06 -3.78 9.50
CA ASN A 61 6.81 -5.22 9.52
C ASN A 61 7.88 -6.01 8.77
N LEU A 62 8.55 -5.41 7.77
CA LEU A 62 9.68 -6.03 7.07
C LEU A 62 11.00 -5.90 7.86
N THR A 63 11.15 -4.86 8.68
CA THR A 63 12.42 -4.56 9.37
C THR A 63 12.99 -5.73 10.18
N PRO A 64 12.22 -6.53 10.95
CA PRO A 64 12.77 -7.69 11.65
C PRO A 64 13.36 -8.74 10.70
N LEU A 65 12.89 -8.78 9.44
CA LEU A 65 13.34 -9.73 8.43
C LEU A 65 14.67 -9.31 7.78
N ALA A 66 15.07 -8.03 7.91
CA ALA A 66 16.33 -7.52 7.35
C ALA A 66 17.58 -8.25 7.90
N ASN A 67 17.48 -8.80 9.12
CA ASN A 67 18.54 -9.59 9.76
C ASN A 67 18.42 -11.09 9.48
N MET A 68 17.43 -11.50 8.71
CA MET A 68 17.25 -12.89 8.26
C MET A 68 17.88 -13.07 6.87
N ASN A 69 18.06 -14.32 6.45
CA ASN A 69 18.52 -14.62 5.10
C ASN A 69 17.36 -14.43 4.10
N VAL A 70 17.03 -13.19 3.79
CA VAL A 70 16.04 -12.80 2.77
C VAL A 70 16.79 -12.19 1.60
N LEU A 71 16.56 -12.69 0.38
CA LEU A 71 17.23 -12.20 -0.83
C LEU A 71 16.61 -10.89 -1.32
N HIS A 72 15.28 -10.86 -1.40
CA HIS A 72 14.54 -9.73 -1.95
C HIS A 72 13.44 -9.27 -1.00
N PHE A 73 13.24 -7.96 -0.94
CA PHE A 73 12.14 -7.33 -0.21
C PHE A 73 11.21 -6.64 -1.20
N LEU A 74 9.90 -6.75 -1.00
CA LEU A 74 8.89 -6.07 -1.82
C LEU A 74 7.89 -5.36 -0.92
N LEU A 75 7.76 -4.05 -1.13
CA LEU A 75 6.68 -3.25 -0.60
C LEU A 75 5.61 -3.02 -1.66
N VAL A 76 4.38 -3.46 -1.39
CA VAL A 76 3.21 -3.00 -2.14
C VAL A 76 2.72 -1.73 -1.46
N LYS A 77 3.05 -0.59 -2.08
CA LYS A 77 2.71 0.74 -1.56
C LYS A 77 1.20 0.90 -1.52
N THR A 78 0.69 1.22 -0.36
CA THR A 78 -0.71 1.61 -0.18
C THR A 78 -0.89 3.11 -0.34
N ASP A 79 -2.12 3.57 -0.19
CA ASP A 79 -2.46 4.98 -0.25
C ASP A 79 -1.67 5.79 0.80
N PRO A 80 -0.98 6.88 0.40
CA PRO A 80 -0.28 7.77 1.32
C PRO A 80 -1.14 8.35 2.43
N ILE A 81 -2.44 8.51 2.20
CA ILE A 81 -3.38 9.03 3.20
C ILE A 81 -3.37 8.21 4.49
N ARG A 82 -3.06 6.91 4.40
CA ARG A 82 -2.97 6.03 5.57
C ARG A 82 -1.85 6.42 6.52
N ASP A 83 -0.72 6.89 6.01
CA ASP A 83 0.35 7.41 6.87
C ASP A 83 0.05 8.81 7.39
N LEU A 84 -0.63 9.60 6.59
CA LEU A 84 -0.86 11.00 6.88
C LEU A 84 -2.07 11.22 7.80
N LEU A 85 -3.13 10.42 7.62
CA LEU A 85 -4.38 10.60 8.36
C LEU A 85 -4.80 9.36 9.15
N ILE A 86 -4.89 8.19 8.51
CA ILE A 86 -5.56 7.02 9.09
C ILE A 86 -4.75 6.40 10.21
N ASN A 87 -3.42 6.29 10.08
CA ASN A 87 -2.62 5.69 11.15
C ASN A 87 -2.64 6.46 12.44
N GLN A 88 -2.85 7.75 12.36
CA GLN A 88 -3.03 8.56 13.56
C GLN A 88 -4.43 8.40 14.14
N LEU A 89 -5.39 7.99 13.29
CA LEU A 89 -6.77 7.71 13.70
C LEU A 89 -6.94 6.26 14.20
N GLU A 90 -6.23 5.30 13.57
CA GLU A 90 -6.28 3.87 13.91
C GLU A 90 -5.23 3.45 14.95
N ALA A 91 -4.14 4.20 15.11
CA ALA A 91 -3.29 4.02 16.26
C ALA A 91 -4.21 4.18 17.47
N LYS A 92 -4.43 3.08 18.18
CA LYS A 92 -5.17 3.03 19.46
C LYS A 92 -4.51 3.86 20.57
N ASP A 93 -3.64 4.77 20.20
CA ASP A 93 -3.15 5.81 21.05
C ASP A 93 -4.26 6.87 21.11
N ASP A 94 -5.10 6.74 22.14
CA ASP A 94 -6.11 7.74 22.52
C ASP A 94 -5.51 9.13 22.81
N ASN A 95 -4.21 9.31 22.53
CA ASN A 95 -3.38 10.44 22.89
C ASN A 95 -3.06 11.40 21.73
N ILE A 96 -3.61 11.24 20.53
CA ILE A 96 -3.58 12.37 19.58
C ILE A 96 -4.54 13.42 20.13
N ASP A 97 -3.97 14.41 20.76
CA ASP A 97 -4.78 15.51 21.28
C ASP A 97 -5.37 16.33 20.10
N GLU A 98 -6.44 17.04 20.39
CA GLU A 98 -7.14 17.89 19.43
C GLU A 98 -6.22 18.95 18.82
N GLN A 99 -5.14 19.33 19.50
CA GLN A 99 -4.16 20.31 19.04
C GLN A 99 -3.26 19.71 17.96
N GLN A 100 -2.82 18.46 18.13
CA GLN A 100 -2.06 17.73 17.10
C GLN A 100 -2.91 17.52 15.85
N TRP A 101 -4.18 17.13 16.02
CA TRP A 101 -5.12 17.03 14.90
C TRP A 101 -5.27 18.36 14.15
N LYS A 102 -5.49 19.47 14.84
CA LYS A 102 -5.59 20.81 14.22
C LYS A 102 -4.31 21.24 13.52
N MET A 103 -3.15 20.90 14.09
CA MET A 103 -1.85 21.14 13.43
C MET A 103 -1.73 20.36 12.12
N TRP A 104 -2.12 19.10 12.11
CA TRP A 104 -2.13 18.25 10.92
C TRP A 104 -3.05 18.80 9.84
N MET A 105 -4.29 19.08 10.18
CA MET A 105 -5.26 19.65 9.23
C MET A 105 -4.79 21.02 8.70
N SER A 106 -4.20 21.87 9.54
CA SER A 106 -3.61 23.14 9.10
C SER A 106 -2.42 22.95 8.15
N TRP A 107 -1.61 21.92 8.37
CA TRP A 107 -0.50 21.60 7.47
C TRP A 107 -1.03 21.14 6.11
N TRP A 108 -2.01 20.26 6.10
CA TRP A 108 -2.68 19.79 4.90
C TRP A 108 -3.30 20.93 4.07
N ASN A 109 -4.03 21.81 4.71
CA ASN A 109 -4.66 22.96 4.04
C ASN A 109 -3.68 23.97 3.45
N LYS A 110 -2.40 23.92 3.83
CA LYS A 110 -1.36 24.76 3.26
C LYS A 110 -0.72 24.19 2.00
N HIS A 111 -0.83 22.91 1.77
CA HIS A 111 -0.34 22.24 0.57
C HIS A 111 -1.43 22.27 -0.49
N HIS A 112 -1.42 23.30 -1.33
CA HIS A 112 -2.38 23.41 -2.45
C HIS A 112 -1.95 22.63 -3.70
N ASP A 113 -0.75 22.03 -3.70
CA ASP A 113 -0.22 21.22 -4.78
C ASP A 113 -0.15 19.76 -4.35
N TRP A 114 -1.19 19.02 -4.73
CA TRP A 114 -1.32 17.58 -4.40
C TRP A 114 -0.27 16.72 -5.10
N GLN A 115 0.18 17.12 -6.29
CA GLN A 115 1.26 16.41 -6.97
C GLN A 115 2.57 16.58 -6.20
N GLN A 116 2.86 17.79 -5.75
CA GLN A 116 4.05 18.05 -4.92
C GLN A 116 3.99 17.25 -3.61
N LEU A 117 2.82 17.16 -2.98
CA LEU A 117 2.64 16.37 -1.76
C LEU A 117 2.90 14.88 -2.01
N ALA A 118 2.43 14.35 -3.16
CA ALA A 118 2.67 12.96 -3.55
C ALA A 118 4.16 12.71 -3.79
N ASP A 119 4.84 13.62 -4.47
CA ASP A 119 6.27 13.53 -4.75
C ASP A 119 7.10 13.63 -3.47
N ASP A 120 6.77 14.56 -2.56
CA ASP A 120 7.42 14.70 -1.25
C ASP A 120 7.23 13.45 -0.40
N TYR A 121 6.04 12.85 -0.45
CA TYR A 121 5.75 11.59 0.23
C TYR A 121 6.61 10.44 -0.32
N ASP A 122 6.75 10.31 -1.64
CA ASP A 122 7.58 9.27 -2.25
C ASP A 122 9.07 9.47 -1.93
N VAL A 123 9.54 10.71 -1.85
CA VAL A 123 10.90 11.03 -1.35
C VAL A 123 11.09 10.55 0.10
N TRP A 124 10.13 10.88 0.97
CA TRP A 124 10.18 10.45 2.36
C TRP A 124 10.16 8.92 2.49
N LEU A 125 9.25 8.23 1.80
CA LEU A 125 9.13 6.77 1.88
C LEU A 125 10.38 6.05 1.34
N ALA A 126 10.97 6.56 0.24
CA ALA A 126 12.20 5.99 -0.31
C ALA A 126 13.37 6.09 0.69
N ASN A 127 13.50 7.22 1.40
CA ASN A 127 14.51 7.39 2.44
C ASN A 127 14.23 6.46 3.63
N GLU A 128 13.00 6.37 4.12
CA GLU A 128 12.60 5.47 5.21
C GLU A 128 12.95 4.00 4.88
N ILE A 129 12.68 3.55 3.65
CA ILE A 129 13.07 2.21 3.20
C ILE A 129 14.58 2.06 3.24
N ARG A 130 15.35 2.99 2.69
CA ARG A 130 16.80 2.86 2.59
C ARG A 130 17.48 2.90 3.96
N GLU A 131 16.97 3.68 4.89
CA GLU A 131 17.46 3.72 6.28
C GLU A 131 17.26 2.39 7.00
N ASN A 132 16.10 1.74 6.79
CA ASN A 132 15.78 0.46 7.43
C ASN A 132 16.40 -0.76 6.72
N PHE A 133 16.74 -0.65 5.42
CA PHE A 133 17.26 -1.73 4.58
C PHE A 133 18.54 -1.32 3.84
N PRO A 134 19.60 -0.94 4.56
CA PRO A 134 20.84 -0.50 3.92
C PRO A 134 21.50 -1.67 3.17
N GLY A 135 21.62 -1.53 1.84
CA GLY A 135 22.28 -2.51 0.98
C GLY A 135 21.48 -3.77 0.62
N GLN A 136 20.26 -3.94 1.15
CA GLN A 136 19.37 -5.03 0.72
C GLN A 136 18.78 -4.75 -0.67
N ASP A 137 18.47 -5.83 -1.40
CA ASP A 137 17.71 -5.73 -2.64
C ASP A 137 16.23 -5.47 -2.32
N PHE A 138 15.82 -4.24 -2.56
CA PHE A 138 14.49 -3.76 -2.20
C PHE A 138 13.72 -3.29 -3.43
N TRP A 139 12.50 -3.78 -3.54
CA TRP A 139 11.56 -3.47 -4.60
C TRP A 139 10.33 -2.77 -4.06
N VAL A 140 9.74 -1.92 -4.88
CA VAL A 140 8.47 -1.28 -4.60
C VAL A 140 7.54 -1.38 -5.81
N VAL A 141 6.27 -1.55 -5.54
CA VAL A 141 5.20 -1.46 -6.54
C VAL A 141 4.12 -0.51 -6.01
N GLY A 142 3.69 0.44 -6.82
CA GLY A 142 2.51 1.25 -6.50
C GLY A 142 1.27 0.36 -6.49
N GLY A 143 0.50 0.43 -5.43
CA GLY A 143 -0.75 -0.33 -5.30
C GLY A 143 -1.90 0.40 -5.97
N LEU A 144 -2.79 0.94 -5.16
CA LEU A 144 -3.95 1.70 -5.61
C LEU A 144 -3.56 3.07 -6.20
N SER A 145 -2.66 3.80 -5.55
CA SER A 145 -2.12 5.06 -6.07
C SER A 145 -0.79 4.85 -6.79
N SER A 146 -0.57 5.65 -7.83
CA SER A 146 0.70 5.70 -8.52
C SER A 146 1.82 6.21 -7.60
N LEU A 147 3.05 5.78 -7.85
CA LEU A 147 4.23 6.33 -7.21
C LEU A 147 5.11 7.05 -8.24
N ASN A 148 5.84 8.05 -7.78
CA ASN A 148 6.93 8.64 -8.55
C ASN A 148 8.16 7.71 -8.46
N PRO A 149 8.65 7.12 -9.57
CA PRO A 149 9.76 6.16 -9.51
C PRO A 149 11.12 6.82 -9.20
N ASN A 150 11.27 8.12 -9.40
CA ASN A 150 12.57 8.80 -9.34
C ASN A 150 13.19 8.78 -7.94
N PRO A 151 12.48 9.10 -6.84
CA PRO A 151 13.03 9.02 -5.49
C PRO A 151 13.55 7.62 -5.13
N TYR A 152 12.79 6.59 -5.48
CA TYR A 152 13.17 5.20 -5.22
C TYR A 152 14.44 4.82 -5.95
N LYS A 153 14.53 5.13 -7.25
CA LYS A 153 15.74 4.89 -8.06
C LYS A 153 16.95 5.63 -7.50
N ALA A 154 16.78 6.87 -7.06
CA ALA A 154 17.86 7.66 -6.44
C ALA A 154 18.38 7.00 -5.15
N CYS A 155 17.52 6.33 -4.40
CA CYS A 155 17.87 5.54 -3.22
C CYS A 155 18.33 4.10 -3.54
N GLY A 156 18.46 3.73 -4.83
CA GLY A 156 18.83 2.37 -5.24
C GLY A 156 17.74 1.33 -4.96
N ILE A 157 16.48 1.76 -4.88
CA ILE A 157 15.32 0.90 -4.75
C ILE A 157 14.74 0.66 -6.14
N LYS A 158 14.47 -0.59 -6.46
CA LYS A 158 13.92 -0.99 -7.75
C LYS A 158 12.40 -0.78 -7.76
N VAL A 159 11.85 -0.29 -8.87
CA VAL A 159 10.41 -0.08 -9.05
C VAL A 159 9.87 -1.13 -10.01
N LEU A 160 8.99 -1.99 -9.51
CA LEU A 160 8.37 -3.05 -10.32
C LEU A 160 7.34 -2.46 -11.29
N TRP A 161 6.42 -1.68 -10.77
CA TRP A 161 5.48 -0.83 -11.52
C TRP A 161 5.17 0.45 -10.75
N PRO A 162 5.02 1.58 -11.41
CA PRO A 162 4.52 2.79 -10.76
C PRO A 162 3.11 2.62 -10.17
N SER A 163 2.25 1.82 -10.81
CA SER A 163 0.94 1.43 -10.28
C SER A 163 0.57 0.04 -10.77
N TRP A 164 0.27 -0.85 -9.84
CA TRP A 164 -0.25 -2.19 -10.14
C TRP A 164 -1.66 -2.11 -10.74
N ILE A 165 -2.51 -1.29 -10.16
CA ILE A 165 -3.88 -1.12 -10.62
C ILE A 165 -3.94 -0.62 -12.08
N ASN A 166 -3.02 0.27 -12.47
CA ASN A 166 -2.95 0.78 -13.84
C ASN A 166 -2.51 -0.26 -14.88
N GLN A 167 -2.09 -1.45 -14.47
CA GLN A 167 -1.81 -2.53 -15.40
C GLN A 167 -3.09 -3.14 -15.98
N PHE A 168 -4.24 -2.95 -15.34
CA PHE A 168 -5.52 -3.46 -15.79
C PHE A 168 -6.65 -2.40 -15.81
N THR A 169 -6.39 -1.17 -15.37
CA THR A 169 -7.29 -0.04 -15.55
C THR A 169 -6.54 1.28 -15.54
N ALA A 170 -6.78 2.10 -16.56
CA ALA A 170 -6.12 3.40 -16.68
C ALA A 170 -6.70 4.47 -15.71
N GLU A 171 -7.93 4.27 -15.22
CA GLU A 171 -8.70 5.31 -14.52
C GLU A 171 -8.45 5.34 -13.01
N ALA A 172 -7.77 4.33 -12.46
CA ALA A 172 -7.81 4.12 -11.01
C ALA A 172 -6.81 4.94 -10.19
N ALA A 173 -5.67 5.31 -10.75
CA ALA A 173 -4.59 5.88 -9.97
C ALA A 173 -4.67 7.40 -9.83
N ASP A 174 -5.22 8.09 -10.82
CA ASP A 174 -5.23 9.55 -10.81
C ASP A 174 -6.39 10.12 -10.00
N SER A 175 -7.51 9.40 -9.89
CA SER A 175 -8.68 9.83 -9.13
C SER A 175 -8.46 9.92 -7.61
N GLN A 176 -7.44 9.29 -7.08
CA GLN A 176 -7.23 9.24 -5.62
C GLN A 176 -6.79 10.56 -5.02
N TRP A 177 -5.95 11.32 -5.75
CA TRP A 177 -5.50 12.61 -5.25
C TRP A 177 -6.62 13.66 -5.30
N GLU A 178 -7.50 13.60 -6.29
CA GLU A 178 -8.72 14.40 -6.32
C GLU A 178 -9.64 14.06 -5.15
N ASP A 179 -9.76 12.77 -4.81
CA ASP A 179 -10.53 12.32 -3.65
C ASP A 179 -9.89 12.77 -2.33
N VAL A 180 -8.56 12.75 -2.22
CA VAL A 180 -7.83 13.27 -1.06
C VAL A 180 -8.03 14.77 -0.91
N GLU A 181 -7.92 15.55 -1.98
CA GLU A 181 -8.17 16.98 -1.96
C GLU A 181 -9.61 17.30 -1.50
N TRP A 182 -10.59 16.62 -2.09
CA TRP A 182 -11.99 16.77 -1.68
C TRP A 182 -12.19 16.41 -0.21
N LEU A 183 -11.57 15.31 0.23
CA LEU A 183 -11.65 14.84 1.60
C LEU A 183 -11.10 15.87 2.58
N VAL A 184 -9.89 16.38 2.33
CA VAL A 184 -9.25 17.38 3.20
C VAL A 184 -10.08 18.65 3.27
N ASN A 185 -10.58 19.14 2.14
CA ASN A 185 -11.44 20.33 2.08
C ASN A 185 -12.77 20.12 2.83
N THR A 186 -13.30 18.89 2.82
CA THR A 186 -14.55 18.55 3.53
C THR A 186 -14.31 18.39 5.03
N LEU A 187 -13.12 17.95 5.44
CA LEU A 187 -12.78 17.68 6.84
C LEU A 187 -12.32 18.92 7.60
N ASP A 188 -12.12 20.03 6.94
CA ASP A 188 -11.71 21.26 7.60
C ASP A 188 -12.72 21.64 8.70
N GLY A 189 -12.26 21.63 9.95
CA GLY A 189 -13.10 21.88 11.13
C GLY A 189 -13.93 20.69 11.65
N GLN A 190 -13.85 19.51 11.05
CA GLN A 190 -14.59 18.32 11.48
C GLN A 190 -13.88 17.59 12.65
N ASP A 191 -14.66 16.88 13.46
CA ASP A 191 -14.09 16.01 14.49
C ASP A 191 -13.58 14.66 13.93
N LYS A 192 -12.74 13.97 14.71
CA LYS A 192 -12.11 12.70 14.34
C LYS A 192 -13.13 11.62 13.91
N ASN A 193 -14.29 11.54 14.55
CA ASN A 193 -15.28 10.51 14.25
C ASN A 193 -16.02 10.80 12.93
N GLN A 194 -16.26 12.06 12.63
CA GLN A 194 -16.84 12.46 11.34
C GLN A 194 -15.84 12.25 10.21
N THR A 195 -14.54 12.50 10.46
CA THR A 195 -13.45 12.23 9.54
C THR A 195 -13.47 10.78 9.06
N VAL A 196 -13.53 9.81 9.95
CA VAL A 196 -13.55 8.38 9.60
C VAL A 196 -14.76 8.05 8.72
N LYS A 197 -15.94 8.56 9.05
CA LYS A 197 -17.15 8.33 8.26
C LYS A 197 -17.08 8.92 6.85
N VAL A 198 -16.49 10.10 6.71
CA VAL A 198 -16.30 10.74 5.41
C VAL A 198 -15.28 9.96 4.58
N MET A 199 -14.18 9.51 5.17
CA MET A 199 -13.19 8.66 4.50
C MET A 199 -13.80 7.34 4.01
N ASP A 200 -14.60 6.67 4.84
CA ASP A 200 -15.34 5.48 4.43
C ASP A 200 -16.29 5.76 3.25
N ALA A 201 -16.93 6.93 3.24
CA ALA A 201 -17.82 7.32 2.16
C ALA A 201 -17.06 7.58 0.84
N VAL A 202 -15.89 8.22 0.90
CA VAL A 202 -15.00 8.41 -0.27
C VAL A 202 -14.52 7.09 -0.82
N MET A 203 -14.05 6.19 0.04
CA MET A 203 -13.60 4.86 -0.37
C MET A 203 -14.73 4.03 -1.00
N LYS A 204 -15.97 4.21 -0.54
CA LYS A 204 -17.16 3.58 -1.14
C LYS A 204 -17.59 4.21 -2.46
N LYS A 205 -17.37 5.53 -2.64
CA LYS A 205 -17.74 6.26 -3.87
C LYS A 205 -16.93 5.80 -5.09
N ASN A 206 -15.68 5.35 -4.89
CA ASN A 206 -14.83 4.82 -5.96
C ASN A 206 -15.29 3.46 -6.52
N SER A 207 -16.55 3.15 -6.35
CA SER A 207 -17.19 1.87 -6.67
C SER A 207 -17.47 1.61 -8.16
N ALA A 208 -17.09 2.50 -9.09
CA ALA A 208 -17.15 2.20 -10.53
C ALA A 208 -16.33 0.95 -10.93
N ARG A 209 -15.41 0.55 -10.06
CA ARG A 209 -14.59 -0.66 -10.19
C ARG A 209 -15.33 -1.96 -9.93
N HIS A 210 -16.51 -1.94 -9.34
CA HIS A 210 -17.29 -3.16 -9.03
C HIS A 210 -17.65 -3.99 -10.27
N GLN A 211 -17.61 -3.40 -11.44
CA GLN A 211 -17.94 -4.07 -12.70
C GLN A 211 -16.72 -4.50 -13.49
N HIS A 212 -15.52 -4.17 -13.02
CA HIS A 212 -14.28 -4.53 -13.70
C HIS A 212 -13.86 -5.96 -13.33
N GLU A 213 -13.60 -6.80 -14.34
CA GLU A 213 -13.30 -8.21 -14.18
C GLU A 213 -12.06 -8.56 -13.32
N TRP A 214 -11.20 -7.57 -13.05
CA TRP A 214 -9.95 -7.75 -12.29
C TRP A 214 -10.04 -7.19 -10.86
N PHE A 215 -11.21 -6.73 -10.47
CA PHE A 215 -11.49 -6.34 -9.11
C PHE A 215 -12.36 -7.37 -8.40
N ALA A 216 -12.10 -7.58 -7.12
CA ALA A 216 -12.96 -8.33 -6.24
C ALA A 216 -14.35 -7.70 -6.16
N ARG A 217 -15.32 -8.43 -5.62
CA ARG A 217 -16.71 -7.97 -5.54
C ARG A 217 -16.92 -6.71 -4.72
N ASP A 218 -15.94 -6.32 -3.91
CA ASP A 218 -15.96 -5.06 -3.16
C ASP A 218 -15.58 -3.84 -4.04
N GLY A 219 -15.09 -4.07 -5.25
CA GLY A 219 -14.67 -3.03 -6.20
C GLY A 219 -13.43 -2.24 -5.77
N GLN A 220 -12.74 -2.68 -4.71
CA GLN A 220 -11.58 -2.00 -4.15
C GLN A 220 -10.31 -2.84 -4.26
N HIS A 221 -10.40 -4.12 -3.96
CA HIS A 221 -9.26 -5.02 -3.96
C HIS A 221 -9.10 -5.72 -5.31
N PRO A 222 -7.87 -6.03 -5.73
CA PRO A 222 -7.67 -6.91 -6.87
C PRO A 222 -8.30 -8.28 -6.62
N ASP A 223 -8.88 -8.86 -7.66
CA ASP A 223 -9.30 -10.24 -7.64
C ASP A 223 -8.09 -11.18 -7.83
N ARG A 224 -8.34 -12.49 -7.94
CA ARG A 224 -7.28 -13.48 -8.16
C ARG A 224 -6.51 -13.26 -9.46
N ASN A 225 -7.12 -12.70 -10.51
CA ASN A 225 -6.43 -12.41 -11.78
C ASN A 225 -5.48 -11.21 -11.62
N GLY A 226 -5.92 -10.16 -10.91
CA GLY A 226 -5.09 -9.03 -10.54
C GLY A 226 -3.88 -9.47 -9.69
N HIS A 227 -4.09 -10.36 -8.73
CA HIS A 227 -3.01 -10.95 -7.94
C HIS A 227 -2.07 -11.82 -8.76
N LYS A 228 -2.61 -12.60 -9.71
CA LYS A 228 -1.78 -13.42 -10.61
C LYS A 228 -0.89 -12.56 -11.49
N LEU A 229 -1.40 -11.46 -12.00
CA LEU A 229 -0.62 -10.52 -12.81
C LEU A 229 0.60 -9.99 -12.04
N LEU A 230 0.41 -9.58 -10.77
CA LEU A 230 1.52 -9.15 -9.92
C LEU A 230 2.49 -10.30 -9.65
N TYR A 231 1.98 -11.50 -9.37
CA TYR A 231 2.81 -12.68 -9.20
C TYR A 231 3.69 -12.96 -10.42
N ASP A 232 3.12 -12.96 -11.64
CA ASP A 232 3.87 -13.23 -12.88
C ASP A 232 5.00 -12.20 -13.07
N LYS A 233 4.75 -10.94 -12.73
CA LYS A 233 5.75 -9.87 -12.77
C LYS A 233 6.86 -10.08 -11.74
N ILE A 234 6.52 -10.46 -10.50
CA ILE A 234 7.50 -10.80 -9.46
C ILE A 234 8.42 -11.93 -9.92
N ILE A 235 7.85 -12.99 -10.49
CA ILE A 235 8.63 -14.12 -10.97
C ILE A 235 9.59 -13.68 -12.06
N THR A 236 9.11 -12.92 -13.03
CA THR A 236 9.92 -12.49 -14.19
C THR A 236 11.03 -11.54 -13.80
N ASP A 237 10.74 -10.53 -12.97
CA ASP A 237 11.65 -9.41 -12.75
C ASP A 237 12.50 -9.55 -11.46
N ILE A 238 12.00 -10.27 -10.46
CA ILE A 238 12.70 -10.38 -9.17
C ILE A 238 13.39 -11.74 -9.04
N ILE A 239 12.68 -12.82 -9.38
CA ILE A 239 13.15 -14.18 -9.06
C ILE A 239 13.96 -14.80 -10.22
N GLN A 240 13.68 -14.44 -11.47
CA GLN A 240 14.38 -15.04 -12.63
C GLN A 240 15.65 -14.28 -13.05
N ASP A 241 15.87 -13.08 -12.54
CA ASP A 241 17.09 -12.30 -12.80
C ASP A 241 18.30 -12.71 -11.94
N ASP A 242 18.14 -13.69 -11.03
CA ASP A 242 19.20 -14.33 -10.25
C ASP A 242 19.66 -15.66 -10.90
#